data_6305150d47ac85b67c8876d7e4d86db3
#
_entry.id   6305150d47ac85b67c8876d7e4d86db3
#
_cell.length_a   1.000
_cell.length_b   1.000
_cell.length_c   1.000
_cell.angle_alpha   90.00
_cell.angle_beta   90.00
_cell.angle_gamma   90.00
#
_symmetry.space_group_name_H-M   'P 1'
#
loop_
_entity.id
_entity.type
_entity.pdbx_description
1 polymer ?
#
loop_
_entity_poly.entity_id
_entity_poly.type
_entity_poly.pdbx_seq_one_letter_code
_entity_poly.pdbx_strand_id
1 'polypeptide(L)'
;MRVAVLHPQTAFVRGGAEMHAEGLVRALRAAGHEADLVQIAGKWYPASQLAHQMAVWRSFDITESNGLKVDAVVGLKFPAYLVEHERKIVWLMHQHRTAYELWDHPEYADLSRQEDGPAVRDMVWNADRLALNEAKRVFTNSSNVKERLWTSLRIPSEVLYHPSPAMEHLLDEPSGPLGDYVLFPSRMESLKRQALVVDAMQHVKSAATLLLVGKGPDEQALRDRVDRLGLQQRVRFEIEVTDERLFQLYEGALAVYYGPFDEDYGYVTLEGFAADRPVVTLSDSGGPLEFVVHEQTGLVASPDPRAIAEAFDRLQNDRELASRLGAAGNELVRAEVPRWPDVVARLLE
;
A
#
# COMPACT_ATOMS: atom_id res chain seq x y z
N MET A 1 17.71 -20.52 9.76
CA MET A 1 18.27 -20.07 8.46
C MET A 1 18.70 -18.62 8.62
N ARG A 2 19.68 -18.21 7.81
CA ARG A 2 20.09 -16.83 7.66
C ARG A 2 19.44 -16.25 6.41
N VAL A 3 18.54 -15.26 6.58
CA VAL A 3 17.69 -14.72 5.51
C VAL A 3 17.95 -13.23 5.35
N ALA A 4 18.29 -12.78 4.15
CA ALA A 4 18.40 -11.36 3.82
C ALA A 4 17.10 -10.87 3.14
N VAL A 5 16.45 -9.85 3.73
CA VAL A 5 15.32 -9.17 3.14
C VAL A 5 15.83 -7.95 2.38
N LEU A 6 15.58 -7.92 1.07
CA LEU A 6 16.13 -6.91 0.16
C LEU A 6 15.07 -5.88 -0.21
N HIS A 7 15.37 -4.61 0.05
CA HIS A 7 14.45 -3.50 -0.21
C HIS A 7 15.21 -2.22 -0.62
N PRO A 8 14.84 -1.52 -1.71
CA PRO A 8 15.46 -0.24 -2.05
C PRO A 8 14.98 0.83 -1.07
N GLN A 9 15.89 1.65 -0.58
CA GLN A 9 15.55 2.73 0.34
C GLN A 9 15.39 4.06 -0.40
N THR A 10 14.28 4.74 -0.17
CA THR A 10 14.13 6.16 -0.49
C THR A 10 14.43 6.96 0.77
N ALA A 11 15.50 7.76 0.76
CA ALA A 11 15.92 8.52 1.93
C ALA A 11 14.78 9.43 2.44
N PHE A 12 14.60 9.49 3.76
CA PHE A 12 13.61 10.31 4.46
C PHE A 12 12.13 9.94 4.18
N VAL A 13 11.88 8.85 3.46
CA VAL A 13 10.53 8.34 3.20
C VAL A 13 10.29 7.07 4.01
N ARG A 14 9.16 7.01 4.71
CA ARG A 14 8.66 5.82 5.40
C ARG A 14 7.18 5.67 5.08
N GLY A 15 6.81 4.54 4.53
CA GLY A 15 5.44 4.20 4.12
C GLY A 15 5.18 2.71 4.23
N GLY A 16 4.12 2.22 3.58
CA GLY A 16 3.71 0.82 3.64
C GLY A 16 4.81 -0.16 3.21
N ALA A 17 5.64 0.22 2.25
CA ALA A 17 6.73 -0.62 1.75
C ALA A 17 7.82 -0.86 2.80
N GLU A 18 8.25 0.20 3.48
CA GLU A 18 9.24 0.13 4.56
C GLU A 18 8.67 -0.64 5.75
N MET A 19 7.42 -0.38 6.11
CA MET A 19 6.71 -1.10 7.20
C MET A 19 6.58 -2.60 6.89
N HIS A 20 6.29 -2.97 5.65
CA HIS A 20 6.27 -4.38 5.22
C HIS A 20 7.63 -5.04 5.40
N ALA A 21 8.70 -4.41 4.90
CA ALA A 21 10.06 -4.95 5.00
C ALA A 21 10.50 -5.14 6.47
N GLU A 22 10.27 -4.13 7.31
CA GLU A 22 10.54 -4.18 8.75
C GLU A 22 9.69 -5.26 9.45
N GLY A 23 8.40 -5.37 9.09
CA GLY A 23 7.48 -6.38 9.60
C GLY A 23 7.94 -7.80 9.29
N LEU A 24 8.35 -8.05 8.05
CA LEU A 24 8.87 -9.35 7.63
C LEU A 24 10.15 -9.72 8.41
N VAL A 25 11.10 -8.79 8.58
CA VAL A 25 12.33 -9.07 9.34
C VAL A 25 12.00 -9.40 10.80
N ARG A 26 11.09 -8.65 11.43
CA ARG A 26 10.65 -8.97 12.81
C ARG A 26 10.02 -10.36 12.90
N ALA A 27 9.15 -10.70 11.93
CA ALA A 27 8.47 -11.98 11.88
C ALA A 27 9.44 -13.17 11.67
N LEU A 28 10.42 -13.03 10.75
CA LEU A 28 11.46 -14.01 10.54
C LEU A 28 12.28 -14.26 11.81
N ARG A 29 12.66 -13.19 12.52
CA ARG A 29 13.38 -13.28 13.80
C ARG A 29 12.55 -13.95 14.88
N ALA A 30 11.27 -13.61 14.98
CA ALA A 30 10.33 -14.24 15.92
C ALA A 30 10.13 -15.74 15.62
N ALA A 31 10.21 -16.15 14.35
CA ALA A 31 10.19 -17.56 13.93
C ALA A 31 11.53 -18.29 14.12
N GLY A 32 12.54 -17.67 14.75
CA GLY A 32 13.83 -18.28 15.07
C GLY A 32 14.84 -18.26 13.92
N HIS A 33 14.62 -17.42 12.89
CA HIS A 33 15.61 -17.21 11.83
C HIS A 33 16.55 -16.04 12.19
N GLU A 34 17.79 -16.11 11.70
CA GLU A 34 18.67 -14.96 11.66
C GLU A 34 18.31 -14.16 10.41
N ALA A 35 17.70 -12.97 10.58
CA ALA A 35 17.22 -12.18 9.47
C ALA A 35 17.68 -10.72 9.57
N ASP A 36 18.02 -10.13 8.44
CA ASP A 36 18.39 -8.73 8.37
C ASP A 36 17.79 -8.02 7.15
N LEU A 37 17.59 -6.70 7.29
CA LEU A 37 17.11 -5.85 6.23
C LEU A 37 18.30 -5.22 5.50
N VAL A 38 18.48 -5.61 4.25
CA VAL A 38 19.54 -5.08 3.39
C VAL A 38 18.95 -4.03 2.48
N GLN A 39 19.43 -2.79 2.62
CA GLN A 39 18.93 -1.65 1.89
C GLN A 39 20.05 -0.90 1.16
N ILE A 40 19.77 -0.54 -0.09
CA ILE A 40 20.61 0.37 -0.87
C ILE A 40 19.79 1.61 -1.17
N ALA A 41 20.30 2.76 -0.75
CA ALA A 41 19.65 4.04 -1.02
C ALA A 41 19.70 4.36 -2.52
N GLY A 42 18.59 4.85 -3.06
CA GLY A 42 18.50 5.16 -4.46
C GLY A 42 17.41 6.18 -4.79
N LYS A 43 17.40 6.62 -6.04
CA LYS A 43 16.35 7.42 -6.63
C LYS A 43 16.08 6.96 -8.05
N TRP A 44 14.85 7.16 -8.53
CA TRP A 44 14.38 6.68 -9.83
C TRP A 44 14.36 7.76 -10.92
N TYR A 45 14.85 8.95 -10.62
CA TYR A 45 14.90 10.07 -11.55
C TYR A 45 16.26 10.78 -11.49
N PRO A 46 16.77 11.29 -12.63
CA PRO A 46 16.26 11.05 -13.98
C PRO A 46 16.33 9.56 -14.36
N ALA A 47 15.76 9.16 -15.50
CA ALA A 47 15.67 7.75 -15.93
C ALA A 47 17.01 7.01 -15.92
N SER A 48 18.12 7.68 -16.25
CA SER A 48 19.47 7.12 -16.17
C SER A 48 19.86 6.62 -14.78
N GLN A 49 19.30 7.20 -13.69
CA GLN A 49 19.55 6.72 -12.33
C GLN A 49 18.87 5.38 -12.07
N LEU A 50 17.75 5.10 -12.72
CA LEU A 50 17.10 3.80 -12.62
C LEU A 50 18.00 2.70 -13.19
N ALA A 51 18.61 2.93 -14.36
CA ALA A 51 19.58 2.01 -14.96
C ALA A 51 20.79 1.75 -14.02
N HIS A 52 21.30 2.81 -13.39
CA HIS A 52 22.36 2.70 -12.38
C HIS A 52 21.92 1.81 -11.20
N GLN A 53 20.73 2.04 -10.65
CA GLN A 53 20.20 1.23 -9.53
C GLN A 53 20.08 -0.25 -9.90
N MET A 54 19.61 -0.53 -11.12
CA MET A 54 19.53 -1.89 -11.63
C MET A 54 20.89 -2.58 -11.64
N ALA A 55 21.92 -1.90 -12.17
CA ALA A 55 23.28 -2.42 -12.24
C ALA A 55 23.86 -2.67 -10.84
N VAL A 56 23.66 -1.76 -9.88
CA VAL A 56 24.09 -1.89 -8.49
C VAL A 56 23.48 -3.14 -7.84
N TRP A 57 22.15 -3.30 -7.91
CA TRP A 57 21.48 -4.45 -7.32
C TRP A 57 21.85 -5.76 -8.01
N ARG A 58 22.03 -5.77 -9.34
CA ARG A 58 22.40 -6.95 -10.09
C ARG A 58 23.83 -7.43 -9.79
N SER A 59 24.74 -6.51 -9.50
CA SER A 59 26.14 -6.83 -9.17
C SER A 59 26.38 -7.07 -7.67
N PHE A 60 25.35 -6.90 -6.83
CA PHE A 60 25.48 -7.02 -5.39
C PHE A 60 25.53 -8.48 -4.97
N ASP A 61 26.69 -8.94 -4.45
CA ASP A 61 26.86 -10.28 -3.90
C ASP A 61 26.42 -10.31 -2.44
N ILE A 62 25.44 -11.16 -2.15
CA ILE A 62 24.88 -11.41 -0.81
C ILE A 62 24.87 -12.93 -0.50
N THR A 63 25.70 -13.71 -1.15
CA THR A 63 25.78 -15.18 -0.92
C THR A 63 26.39 -15.53 0.43
N GLU A 64 27.22 -14.64 0.96
CA GLU A 64 27.78 -14.74 2.30
C GLU A 64 27.86 -13.37 2.98
N SER A 65 27.91 -13.36 4.29
CA SER A 65 28.20 -12.17 5.08
C SER A 65 29.08 -12.57 6.29
N ASN A 66 30.23 -11.91 6.40
CA ASN A 66 31.19 -12.13 7.49
C ASN A 66 31.61 -13.60 7.64
N GLY A 67 31.88 -14.28 6.51
CA GLY A 67 32.29 -15.69 6.45
C GLY A 67 31.16 -16.69 6.71
N LEU A 68 29.92 -16.27 6.80
CA LEU A 68 28.77 -17.12 7.01
C LEU A 68 27.81 -17.05 5.81
N LYS A 69 27.41 -18.23 5.31
CA LYS A 69 26.49 -18.33 4.18
C LYS A 69 25.14 -17.66 4.49
N VAL A 70 24.60 -16.90 3.53
CA VAL A 70 23.19 -16.49 3.51
C VAL A 70 22.38 -17.61 2.86
N ASP A 71 21.39 -18.14 3.57
CA ASP A 71 20.63 -19.31 3.13
C ASP A 71 19.56 -18.98 2.10
N ALA A 72 18.97 -17.78 2.20
CA ALA A 72 17.94 -17.30 1.28
C ALA A 72 17.89 -15.77 1.22
N VAL A 73 17.43 -15.25 0.10
CA VAL A 73 17.10 -13.84 -0.06
C VAL A 73 15.61 -13.67 -0.39
N VAL A 74 14.99 -12.62 0.17
CA VAL A 74 13.62 -12.22 -0.14
C VAL A 74 13.63 -10.82 -0.73
N GLY A 75 13.42 -10.71 -2.04
CA GLY A 75 13.34 -9.43 -2.75
C GLY A 75 11.90 -8.89 -2.75
N LEU A 76 11.68 -7.68 -2.24
CA LEU A 76 10.33 -7.11 -2.06
C LEU A 76 9.90 -6.16 -3.16
N LYS A 77 10.82 -5.36 -3.67
CA LYS A 77 10.50 -4.25 -4.58
C LYS A 77 11.60 -4.06 -5.63
N PHE A 78 11.20 -3.59 -6.82
CA PHE A 78 12.17 -3.18 -7.84
C PHE A 78 13.06 -2.04 -7.32
N PRO A 79 14.38 -2.09 -7.55
CA PRO A 79 15.15 -3.14 -8.24
C PRO A 79 15.83 -4.17 -7.31
N ALA A 80 15.49 -4.24 -6.02
CA ALA A 80 16.20 -5.08 -5.04
C ALA A 80 16.16 -6.58 -5.38
N TYR A 81 15.09 -7.10 -6.00
CA TYR A 81 15.02 -8.50 -6.41
C TYR A 81 15.85 -8.85 -7.65
N LEU A 82 16.58 -7.87 -8.23
CA LEU A 82 17.52 -8.15 -9.32
C LEU A 82 18.78 -8.89 -8.85
N VAL A 83 19.05 -8.94 -7.56
CA VAL A 83 20.16 -9.70 -6.95
C VAL A 83 20.13 -11.16 -7.39
N GLU A 84 21.31 -11.72 -7.63
CA GLU A 84 21.50 -13.14 -7.88
C GLU A 84 21.67 -13.91 -6.56
N HIS A 85 20.91 -14.99 -6.40
CA HIS A 85 21.07 -15.88 -5.26
C HIS A 85 20.50 -17.27 -5.55
N GLU A 86 21.13 -18.33 -5.04
CA GLU A 86 20.73 -19.72 -5.25
C GLU A 86 19.28 -19.99 -4.77
N ARG A 87 18.92 -19.43 -3.61
CA ARG A 87 17.56 -19.48 -3.05
C ARG A 87 16.96 -18.09 -2.99
N LYS A 88 16.63 -17.56 -4.17
CA LYS A 88 15.92 -16.29 -4.32
C LYS A 88 14.41 -16.50 -4.26
N ILE A 89 13.75 -15.79 -3.38
CA ILE A 89 12.31 -15.65 -3.28
C ILE A 89 11.98 -14.20 -3.63
N VAL A 90 10.97 -13.97 -4.46
CA VAL A 90 10.46 -12.63 -4.70
C VAL A 90 9.07 -12.54 -4.10
N TRP A 91 8.89 -11.58 -3.20
CA TRP A 91 7.58 -11.20 -2.70
C TRP A 91 7.26 -9.81 -3.20
N LEU A 92 6.75 -9.76 -4.43
CA LEU A 92 6.58 -8.55 -5.20
C LEU A 92 5.48 -7.66 -4.61
N MET A 93 5.86 -6.46 -4.20
CA MET A 93 4.93 -5.41 -3.79
C MET A 93 4.34 -4.71 -5.01
N HIS A 94 5.19 -4.35 -5.96
CA HIS A 94 4.85 -3.86 -7.29
C HIS A 94 6.11 -3.84 -8.18
N GLN A 95 5.89 -3.88 -9.49
CA GLN A 95 6.90 -3.58 -10.50
C GLN A 95 7.22 -2.07 -10.50
N HIS A 96 8.13 -1.61 -11.34
CA HIS A 96 8.34 -0.16 -11.52
C HIS A 96 7.19 0.45 -12.33
N ARG A 97 6.12 0.86 -11.67
CA ARG A 97 4.80 1.19 -12.21
C ARG A 97 4.82 2.10 -13.45
N THR A 98 5.71 3.10 -13.49
CA THR A 98 5.81 4.00 -14.64
C THR A 98 6.45 3.37 -15.88
N ALA A 99 7.04 2.17 -15.76
CA ALA A 99 7.46 1.34 -16.90
C ALA A 99 6.35 0.38 -17.37
N TYR A 100 5.26 0.24 -16.64
CA TYR A 100 4.16 -0.70 -16.89
C TYR A 100 2.81 0.03 -16.99
N GLU A 101 1.90 -0.17 -16.04
CA GLU A 101 0.53 0.30 -16.10
C GLU A 101 0.38 1.83 -16.08
N LEU A 102 1.36 2.55 -15.55
CA LEU A 102 1.37 4.02 -15.56
C LEU A 102 2.13 4.64 -16.75
N TRP A 103 2.65 3.83 -17.68
CA TRP A 103 3.48 4.33 -18.79
C TRP A 103 2.80 5.43 -19.61
N ASP A 104 1.57 5.19 -20.05
CA ASP A 104 0.80 6.11 -20.88
C ASP A 104 -0.29 6.85 -20.09
N HIS A 105 -0.24 6.80 -18.74
CA HIS A 105 -1.27 7.43 -17.94
C HIS A 105 -1.23 8.97 -18.07
N PRO A 106 -2.35 9.64 -18.37
CA PRO A 106 -2.34 11.08 -18.67
C PRO A 106 -1.84 11.95 -17.51
N GLU A 107 -2.07 11.53 -16.27
CA GLU A 107 -1.70 12.27 -15.06
C GLU A 107 -0.43 11.70 -14.40
N TYR A 108 -0.32 10.37 -14.26
CA TYR A 108 0.70 9.71 -13.43
C TYR A 108 1.90 9.17 -14.21
N ALA A 109 1.92 9.31 -15.55
CA ALA A 109 3.09 8.97 -16.34
C ALA A 109 4.28 9.88 -15.98
N ASP A 110 5.44 9.27 -15.79
CA ASP A 110 6.71 9.96 -15.51
C ASP A 110 7.81 9.51 -16.48
N LEU A 111 8.14 8.21 -16.46
CA LEU A 111 9.23 7.67 -17.27
C LEU A 111 9.03 7.90 -18.79
N SER A 112 7.82 7.78 -19.30
CA SER A 112 7.51 8.00 -20.71
C SER A 112 7.73 9.44 -21.19
N ARG A 113 7.77 10.39 -20.25
CA ARG A 113 8.00 11.83 -20.54
C ARG A 113 9.47 12.21 -20.55
N GLN A 114 10.36 11.28 -20.20
CA GLN A 114 11.80 11.50 -20.18
C GLN A 114 12.42 11.05 -21.51
N GLU A 115 13.45 11.76 -21.98
CA GLU A 115 14.10 11.47 -23.27
C GLU A 115 14.60 10.03 -23.37
N ASP A 116 15.23 9.52 -22.31
CA ASP A 116 15.73 8.14 -22.21
C ASP A 116 14.66 7.13 -21.81
N GLY A 117 13.42 7.59 -21.57
CA GLY A 117 12.34 6.79 -21.01
C GLY A 117 12.08 5.47 -21.73
N PRO A 118 11.91 5.45 -23.06
CA PRO A 118 11.68 4.20 -23.78
C PRO A 118 12.81 3.18 -23.64
N ALA A 119 14.07 3.63 -23.74
CA ALA A 119 15.22 2.75 -23.56
C ALA A 119 15.32 2.17 -22.14
N VAL A 120 15.08 3.00 -21.14
CA VAL A 120 15.07 2.57 -19.73
C VAL A 120 13.91 1.62 -19.45
N ARG A 121 12.72 1.84 -20.04
CA ARG A 121 11.61 0.89 -19.99
C ARG A 121 11.99 -0.50 -20.49
N ASP A 122 12.61 -0.58 -21.64
CA ASP A 122 13.07 -1.86 -22.21
C ASP A 122 14.10 -2.56 -21.30
N MET A 123 14.99 -1.78 -20.69
CA MET A 123 15.93 -2.31 -19.70
C MET A 123 15.21 -2.88 -18.48
N VAL A 124 14.21 -2.16 -17.93
CA VAL A 124 13.40 -2.62 -16.79
C VAL A 124 12.69 -3.92 -17.13
N TRP A 125 12.02 -4.00 -18.27
CA TRP A 125 11.28 -5.18 -18.72
C TRP A 125 12.18 -6.40 -18.88
N ASN A 126 13.37 -6.22 -19.47
CA ASN A 126 14.34 -7.31 -19.64
C ASN A 126 14.91 -7.77 -18.29
N ALA A 127 15.25 -6.83 -17.39
CA ALA A 127 15.76 -7.15 -16.08
C ALA A 127 14.72 -7.88 -15.21
N ASP A 128 13.46 -7.42 -15.23
CA ASP A 128 12.37 -8.06 -14.51
C ASP A 128 12.12 -9.48 -15.01
N ARG A 129 12.05 -9.65 -16.35
CA ARG A 129 11.87 -10.97 -16.94
C ARG A 129 12.98 -11.94 -16.52
N LEU A 130 14.23 -11.48 -16.54
CA LEU A 130 15.37 -12.29 -16.13
C LEU A 130 15.27 -12.63 -14.63
N ALA A 131 15.19 -11.62 -13.77
CA ALA A 131 15.30 -11.78 -12.33
C ALA A 131 14.15 -12.56 -11.71
N LEU A 132 12.92 -12.37 -12.22
CA LEU A 132 11.74 -13.08 -11.73
C LEU A 132 11.72 -14.55 -12.18
N ASN A 133 12.25 -14.88 -13.37
CA ASN A 133 12.41 -16.27 -13.78
C ASN A 133 13.55 -17.02 -13.05
N GLU A 134 14.51 -16.31 -12.49
CA GLU A 134 15.55 -16.90 -11.62
C GLU A 134 15.02 -17.23 -10.22
N ALA A 135 13.92 -16.62 -9.79
CA ALA A 135 13.38 -16.83 -8.47
C ALA A 135 12.82 -18.26 -8.31
N LYS A 136 13.09 -18.88 -7.17
CA LYS A 136 12.53 -20.20 -6.83
C LYS A 136 11.01 -20.12 -6.62
N ARG A 137 10.57 -19.00 -6.05
CA ARG A 137 9.15 -18.69 -5.85
C ARG A 137 8.90 -17.19 -6.08
N VAL A 138 7.75 -16.89 -6.65
CA VAL A 138 7.26 -15.52 -6.81
C VAL A 138 5.92 -15.39 -6.12
N PHE A 139 5.88 -14.55 -5.11
CA PHE A 139 4.65 -14.12 -4.45
C PHE A 139 4.32 -12.67 -4.85
N THR A 140 3.06 -12.33 -4.77
CA THR A 140 2.56 -10.95 -4.84
C THR A 140 1.78 -10.63 -3.57
N ASN A 141 1.81 -9.37 -3.14
CA ASN A 141 1.08 -8.94 -1.95
C ASN A 141 -0.43 -8.78 -2.17
N SER A 142 -0.89 -8.92 -3.42
CA SER A 142 -2.30 -8.78 -3.79
C SER A 142 -2.62 -9.49 -5.11
N SER A 143 -3.90 -9.76 -5.37
CA SER A 143 -4.38 -10.25 -6.66
C SER A 143 -4.23 -9.20 -7.75
N ASN A 144 -4.36 -7.91 -7.40
CA ASN A 144 -4.13 -6.81 -8.33
C ASN A 144 -2.69 -6.81 -8.88
N VAL A 145 -1.70 -6.95 -8.00
CA VAL A 145 -0.27 -7.05 -8.42
C VAL A 145 -0.02 -8.34 -9.20
N LYS A 146 -0.64 -9.46 -8.81
CA LYS A 146 -0.56 -10.73 -9.55
C LYS A 146 -1.07 -10.58 -10.99
N GLU A 147 -2.21 -9.93 -11.17
CA GLU A 147 -2.80 -9.71 -12.48
C GLU A 147 -1.93 -8.80 -13.35
N ARG A 148 -1.39 -7.71 -12.78
CA ARG A 148 -0.45 -6.83 -13.49
C ARG A 148 0.80 -7.59 -13.93
N LEU A 149 1.40 -8.39 -13.05
CA LEU A 149 2.56 -9.21 -13.38
C LEU A 149 2.27 -10.21 -14.49
N TRP A 150 1.13 -10.90 -14.40
CA TRP A 150 0.70 -11.85 -15.43
C TRP A 150 0.42 -11.17 -16.76
N THR A 151 -0.27 -10.04 -16.74
CA THR A 151 -0.64 -9.30 -17.95
C THR A 151 0.59 -8.76 -18.68
N SER A 152 1.56 -8.22 -17.93
CA SER A 152 2.77 -7.60 -18.51
C SER A 152 3.84 -8.62 -18.93
N LEU A 153 4.17 -9.58 -18.07
CA LEU A 153 5.33 -10.46 -18.27
C LEU A 153 4.99 -11.95 -18.42
N ARG A 154 3.74 -12.35 -18.19
CA ARG A 154 3.29 -13.75 -18.17
C ARG A 154 4.01 -14.62 -17.13
N ILE A 155 4.45 -14.02 -16.03
CA ILE A 155 5.12 -14.73 -14.94
C ILE A 155 4.06 -15.18 -13.92
N PRO A 156 3.98 -16.49 -13.62
CA PRO A 156 3.07 -16.99 -12.61
C PRO A 156 3.52 -16.58 -11.20
N SER A 157 2.56 -16.27 -10.34
CA SER A 157 2.83 -15.94 -8.94
C SER A 157 1.69 -16.39 -8.04
N GLU A 158 1.96 -16.51 -6.75
CA GLU A 158 0.99 -16.80 -5.71
C GLU A 158 0.68 -15.53 -4.92
N VAL A 159 -0.57 -15.31 -4.57
CA VAL A 159 -0.92 -14.21 -3.66
C VAL A 159 -0.56 -14.62 -2.24
N LEU A 160 0.15 -13.77 -1.54
CA LEU A 160 0.46 -13.91 -0.13
C LEU A 160 0.16 -12.58 0.57
N TYR A 161 -0.99 -12.48 1.21
CA TYR A 161 -1.37 -11.34 2.03
C TYR A 161 -0.53 -11.29 3.30
N HIS A 162 -0.50 -10.14 3.96
CA HIS A 162 0.18 -9.95 5.23
C HIS A 162 -0.52 -8.87 6.07
N PRO A 163 -0.44 -8.94 7.41
CA PRO A 163 -1.07 -7.94 8.25
C PRO A 163 -0.33 -6.59 8.14
N SER A 164 -1.07 -5.49 8.28
CA SER A 164 -0.47 -4.19 8.52
C SER A 164 0.08 -4.12 9.97
N PRO A 165 1.03 -3.21 10.25
CA PRO A 165 1.54 -3.03 11.61
C PRO A 165 0.47 -2.66 12.64
N ALA A 166 -0.55 -1.89 12.24
CA ALA A 166 -1.63 -1.45 13.11
C ALA A 166 -2.73 -2.52 13.29
N MET A 167 -2.87 -3.43 12.34
CA MET A 167 -3.98 -4.39 12.28
C MET A 167 -4.04 -5.29 13.52
N GLU A 168 -2.90 -5.79 14.02
CA GLU A 168 -2.88 -6.68 15.19
C GLU A 168 -3.41 -5.94 16.43
N HIS A 169 -2.95 -4.70 16.64
CA HIS A 169 -3.45 -3.88 17.75
C HIS A 169 -4.95 -3.60 17.63
N LEU A 170 -5.40 -3.14 16.46
CA LEU A 170 -6.80 -2.79 16.23
C LEU A 170 -7.75 -3.99 16.30
N LEU A 171 -7.29 -5.20 15.98
CA LEU A 171 -8.08 -6.42 16.11
C LEU A 171 -8.24 -6.90 17.56
N ASP A 172 -7.30 -6.57 18.44
CA ASP A 172 -7.29 -7.02 19.83
C ASP A 172 -8.05 -6.07 20.76
N GLU A 173 -8.28 -4.81 20.34
CA GLU A 173 -9.01 -3.81 21.12
C GLU A 173 -10.51 -3.79 20.76
N PRO A 174 -11.39 -3.56 21.73
CA PRO A 174 -12.82 -3.43 21.45
C PRO A 174 -13.10 -2.12 20.72
N SER A 175 -13.82 -2.20 19.62
CA SER A 175 -14.20 -1.02 18.85
C SER A 175 -15.16 -0.12 19.63
N GLY A 176 -14.84 1.17 19.70
CA GLY A 176 -15.72 2.19 20.24
C GLY A 176 -16.95 2.47 19.34
N PRO A 177 -17.90 3.30 19.81
CA PRO A 177 -19.04 3.70 18.99
C PRO A 177 -18.57 4.48 17.75
N LEU A 178 -19.38 4.44 16.68
CA LEU A 178 -19.11 5.22 15.47
C LEU A 178 -19.09 6.73 15.78
N GLY A 179 -18.06 7.42 15.31
CA GLY A 179 -17.95 8.88 15.39
C GLY A 179 -18.69 9.62 14.27
N ASP A 180 -18.33 10.88 14.05
CA ASP A 180 -18.96 11.76 13.06
C ASP A 180 -18.01 12.22 11.93
N TYR A 181 -16.83 11.62 11.84
CA TYR A 181 -15.87 11.96 10.81
C TYR A 181 -15.47 10.74 9.97
N VAL A 182 -15.23 11.00 8.71
CA VAL A 182 -14.58 10.06 7.80
C VAL A 182 -13.09 10.26 7.91
N LEU A 183 -12.36 9.19 8.21
CA LEU A 183 -10.91 9.20 8.36
C LEU A 183 -10.22 8.88 7.03
N PHE A 184 -9.18 9.64 6.66
CA PHE A 184 -8.32 9.32 5.53
C PHE A 184 -6.84 9.41 5.95
N PRO A 185 -6.25 8.35 6.48
CA PRO A 185 -4.85 8.31 6.86
C PRO A 185 -4.00 7.88 5.67
N SER A 186 -3.21 8.79 5.14
CA SER A 186 -2.32 8.49 4.01
C SER A 186 -1.30 9.60 3.81
N ARG A 187 -0.17 9.29 3.17
CA ARG A 187 0.69 10.33 2.63
C ARG A 187 -0.09 11.19 1.64
N MET A 188 0.11 12.51 1.72
CA MET A 188 -0.56 13.46 0.83
C MET A 188 0.21 13.55 -0.50
N GLU A 189 -0.21 12.74 -1.45
CA GLU A 189 0.40 12.62 -2.79
C GLU A 189 -0.65 12.30 -3.86
N SER A 190 -0.37 12.64 -5.10
CA SER A 190 -1.35 12.63 -6.20
C SER A 190 -2.06 11.29 -6.40
N LEU A 191 -1.36 10.14 -6.32
CA LEU A 191 -1.95 8.80 -6.45
C LEU A 191 -2.95 8.45 -5.33
N LYS A 192 -2.90 9.15 -4.18
CA LYS A 192 -3.86 8.95 -3.08
C LYS A 192 -5.13 9.77 -3.24
N ARG A 193 -5.14 10.73 -4.17
CA ARG A 193 -6.31 11.49 -4.61
C ARG A 193 -7.05 12.23 -3.50
N GLN A 194 -6.33 12.81 -2.50
CA GLN A 194 -6.95 13.60 -1.44
C GLN A 194 -7.77 14.78 -1.99
N ALA A 195 -7.33 15.39 -3.09
CA ALA A 195 -8.05 16.49 -3.73
C ALA A 195 -9.48 16.09 -4.13
N LEU A 196 -9.65 14.86 -4.62
CA LEU A 196 -10.97 14.34 -5.05
C LEU A 196 -11.94 14.25 -3.86
N VAL A 197 -11.50 13.75 -2.71
CA VAL A 197 -12.37 13.65 -1.54
C VAL A 197 -12.62 15.01 -0.88
N VAL A 198 -11.65 15.94 -0.95
CA VAL A 198 -11.88 17.34 -0.54
C VAL A 198 -12.99 17.97 -1.39
N ASP A 199 -12.97 17.75 -2.71
CA ASP A 199 -14.05 18.23 -3.59
C ASP A 199 -15.41 17.59 -3.25
N ALA A 200 -15.42 16.32 -2.89
CA ALA A 200 -16.62 15.63 -2.47
C ALA A 200 -17.31 16.31 -1.28
N MET A 201 -16.53 16.90 -0.35
CA MET A 201 -17.07 17.57 0.83
C MET A 201 -17.97 18.77 0.52
N GLN A 202 -17.88 19.36 -0.69
CA GLN A 202 -18.84 20.39 -1.14
C GLN A 202 -20.25 19.83 -1.37
N HIS A 203 -20.37 18.53 -1.62
CA HIS A 203 -21.61 17.86 -1.97
C HIS A 203 -22.21 17.07 -0.80
N VAL A 204 -21.46 16.85 0.28
CA VAL A 204 -21.94 16.17 1.49
C VAL A 204 -23.02 17.02 2.17
N LYS A 205 -24.21 16.44 2.38
CA LYS A 205 -25.38 17.09 2.95
C LYS A 205 -25.55 16.82 4.43
N SER A 206 -25.02 15.69 4.90
CA SER A 206 -25.05 15.29 6.30
C SER A 206 -24.07 16.08 7.16
N ALA A 207 -24.01 15.77 8.47
CA ALA A 207 -23.07 16.37 9.40
C ALA A 207 -21.64 15.73 9.32
N ALA A 208 -21.41 14.75 8.45
CA ALA A 208 -20.12 14.09 8.31
C ALA A 208 -19.01 15.08 7.99
N THR A 209 -17.88 14.96 8.69
CA THR A 209 -16.66 15.74 8.44
C THR A 209 -15.55 14.83 7.90
N LEU A 210 -14.52 15.42 7.31
CA LEU A 210 -13.36 14.71 6.80
C LEU A 210 -12.13 15.02 7.66
N LEU A 211 -11.40 13.99 8.06
CA LEU A 211 -10.11 14.10 8.74
C LEU A 211 -9.01 13.49 7.88
N LEU A 212 -8.15 14.35 7.33
CA LEU A 212 -6.95 13.95 6.60
C LEU A 212 -5.79 13.79 7.59
N VAL A 213 -5.16 12.62 7.59
CA VAL A 213 -4.04 12.31 8.51
C VAL A 213 -2.81 11.93 7.71
N GLY A 214 -1.67 12.56 8.04
CA GLY A 214 -0.38 12.32 7.41
C GLY A 214 0.18 13.57 6.74
N LYS A 215 1.36 13.43 6.15
CA LYS A 215 2.06 14.51 5.45
C LYS A 215 2.45 14.10 4.03
N GLY A 216 2.79 15.06 3.20
CA GLY A 216 3.29 14.81 1.85
C GLY A 216 3.42 16.08 1.02
N PRO A 217 3.92 15.96 -0.21
CA PRO A 217 4.17 17.11 -1.08
C PRO A 217 2.92 17.92 -1.40
N ASP A 218 1.73 17.29 -1.37
CA ASP A 218 0.47 17.94 -1.74
C ASP A 218 -0.22 18.65 -0.56
N GLU A 219 0.33 18.60 0.66
CA GLU A 219 -0.31 19.16 1.87
C GLU A 219 -0.74 20.63 1.69
N GLN A 220 0.18 21.48 1.25
CA GLN A 220 -0.14 22.90 1.10
C GLN A 220 -1.21 23.14 0.04
N ALA A 221 -1.13 22.45 -1.09
CA ALA A 221 -2.13 22.54 -2.16
C ALA A 221 -3.53 22.09 -1.69
N LEU A 222 -3.59 21.07 -0.82
CA LEU A 222 -4.84 20.59 -0.21
C LEU A 222 -5.43 21.61 0.77
N ARG A 223 -4.60 22.25 1.61
CA ARG A 223 -5.02 23.34 2.50
C ARG A 223 -5.58 24.53 1.72
N ASP A 224 -4.86 24.98 0.69
CA ASP A 224 -5.29 26.06 -0.19
C ASP A 224 -6.61 25.70 -0.92
N ARG A 225 -6.82 24.42 -1.24
CA ARG A 225 -8.06 23.94 -1.83
C ARG A 225 -9.22 24.02 -0.84
N VAL A 226 -9.02 23.55 0.40
CA VAL A 226 -10.01 23.65 1.48
C VAL A 226 -10.42 25.12 1.72
N ASP A 227 -9.44 26.03 1.75
CA ASP A 227 -9.70 27.46 1.94
C ASP A 227 -10.50 28.07 0.78
N ARG A 228 -10.13 27.78 -0.47
CA ARG A 228 -10.85 28.25 -1.66
C ARG A 228 -12.29 27.77 -1.71
N LEU A 229 -12.54 26.57 -1.21
CA LEU A 229 -13.87 25.95 -1.23
C LEU A 229 -14.72 26.29 0.01
N GLY A 230 -14.15 27.04 0.99
CA GLY A 230 -14.85 27.39 2.22
C GLY A 230 -15.15 26.20 3.13
N LEU A 231 -14.28 25.18 3.12
CA LEU A 231 -14.51 23.89 3.81
C LEU A 231 -13.79 23.77 5.15
N GLN A 232 -13.23 24.85 5.74
CA GLN A 232 -12.41 24.81 6.95
C GLN A 232 -13.13 24.21 8.16
N GLN A 233 -14.46 24.28 8.21
CA GLN A 233 -15.27 23.69 9.27
C GLN A 233 -15.61 22.20 9.03
N ARG A 234 -15.34 21.71 7.82
CA ARG A 234 -15.73 20.36 7.38
C ARG A 234 -14.55 19.45 7.09
N VAL A 235 -13.35 20.02 6.84
CA VAL A 235 -12.12 19.29 6.54
C VAL A 235 -11.04 19.69 7.53
N ARG A 236 -10.51 18.71 8.26
CA ARG A 236 -9.45 18.89 9.24
C ARG A 236 -8.21 18.11 8.82
N PHE A 237 -7.05 18.56 9.33
CA PHE A 237 -5.76 17.94 9.09
C PHE A 237 -5.08 17.62 10.43
N GLU A 238 -4.60 16.40 10.59
CA GLU A 238 -3.66 16.02 11.65
C GLU A 238 -2.35 15.54 11.01
N ILE A 239 -1.25 16.20 11.34
CA ILE A 239 0.06 15.93 10.78
C ILE A 239 0.94 15.32 11.88
N GLU A 240 1.77 14.32 11.49
CA GLU A 240 2.74 13.70 12.40
C GLU A 240 2.12 13.12 13.68
N VAL A 241 1.02 12.38 13.52
CA VAL A 241 0.40 11.66 14.62
C VAL A 241 1.26 10.46 15.08
N THR A 242 1.20 10.14 16.36
CA THR A 242 1.78 8.88 16.88
C THR A 242 0.92 7.68 16.50
N ASP A 243 1.48 6.48 16.60
CA ASP A 243 0.71 5.25 16.33
C ASP A 243 -0.51 5.14 17.26
N GLU A 244 -0.37 5.47 18.56
CA GLU A 244 -1.48 5.46 19.51
C GLU A 244 -2.58 6.46 19.13
N ARG A 245 -2.18 7.65 18.63
CA ARG A 245 -3.14 8.64 18.14
C ARG A 245 -3.86 8.14 16.90
N LEU A 246 -3.14 7.51 15.98
CA LEU A 246 -3.71 6.94 14.76
C LEU A 246 -4.73 5.83 15.11
N PHE A 247 -4.45 4.97 16.07
CA PHE A 247 -5.39 3.92 16.53
C PHE A 247 -6.67 4.55 17.08
N GLN A 248 -6.56 5.54 17.95
CA GLN A 248 -7.73 6.29 18.47
C GLN A 248 -8.55 6.95 17.34
N LEU A 249 -7.87 7.40 16.28
CA LEU A 249 -8.56 8.00 15.13
C LEU A 249 -9.30 6.96 14.30
N TYR A 250 -8.77 5.75 14.15
CA TYR A 250 -9.53 4.65 13.54
C TYR A 250 -10.74 4.27 14.39
N GLU A 251 -10.55 4.05 15.69
CA GLU A 251 -11.61 3.65 16.63
C GLU A 251 -12.72 4.69 16.76
N GLY A 252 -12.40 5.97 16.62
CA GLY A 252 -13.35 7.06 16.74
C GLY A 252 -14.00 7.48 15.40
N ALA A 253 -13.69 6.85 14.28
CA ALA A 253 -14.20 7.23 12.97
C ALA A 253 -15.65 6.75 12.74
N LEU A 254 -16.39 7.45 11.89
CA LEU A 254 -17.61 6.95 11.26
C LEU A 254 -17.29 5.86 10.23
N ALA A 255 -16.32 6.15 9.40
CA ALA A 255 -15.86 5.31 8.31
C ALA A 255 -14.42 5.68 7.94
N VAL A 256 -13.76 4.80 7.22
CA VAL A 256 -12.45 5.09 6.61
C VAL A 256 -12.68 5.28 5.10
N TYR A 257 -12.16 6.38 4.56
CA TYR A 257 -12.09 6.58 3.12
C TYR A 257 -10.69 6.22 2.62
N TYR A 258 -10.63 5.35 1.63
CA TYR A 258 -9.38 5.04 0.96
C TYR A 258 -9.63 4.79 -0.54
N GLY A 259 -9.50 5.86 -1.32
CA GLY A 259 -9.78 5.87 -2.75
C GLY A 259 -8.54 6.19 -3.61
N PRO A 260 -7.39 5.53 -3.45
CA PRO A 260 -6.22 5.74 -4.29
C PRO A 260 -6.48 5.30 -5.74
N PHE A 261 -5.61 5.71 -6.67
CA PHE A 261 -5.63 5.18 -8.02
C PHE A 261 -4.83 3.88 -8.09
N ASP A 262 -5.52 2.78 -8.43
CA ASP A 262 -4.92 1.48 -8.71
C ASP A 262 -3.83 1.07 -7.69
N GLU A 263 -4.19 1.05 -6.41
CA GLU A 263 -3.30 0.71 -5.30
C GLU A 263 -2.82 -0.74 -5.35
N ASP A 264 -1.63 -0.98 -4.85
CA ASP A 264 -1.05 -2.32 -4.85
C ASP A 264 -1.72 -3.24 -3.82
N TYR A 265 -1.88 -2.79 -2.56
CA TYR A 265 -2.48 -3.57 -1.48
C TYR A 265 -3.45 -2.74 -0.61
N GLY A 266 -2.94 -1.70 0.05
CA GLY A 266 -3.76 -0.74 0.78
C GLY A 266 -4.00 -1.08 2.25
N TYR A 267 -2.98 -0.95 3.10
CA TYR A 267 -3.07 -1.15 4.56
C TYR A 267 -4.25 -0.42 5.22
N VAL A 268 -4.54 0.79 4.75
CA VAL A 268 -5.64 1.62 5.28
C VAL A 268 -6.99 0.90 5.25
N THR A 269 -7.22 0.07 4.22
CA THR A 269 -8.43 -0.76 4.11
C THR A 269 -8.47 -1.81 5.22
N LEU A 270 -7.36 -2.52 5.43
CA LEU A 270 -7.26 -3.56 6.46
C LEU A 270 -7.37 -2.98 7.88
N GLU A 271 -6.75 -1.83 8.09
CA GLU A 271 -6.77 -1.10 9.37
C GLU A 271 -8.17 -0.56 9.68
N GLY A 272 -8.88 -0.02 8.68
CA GLY A 272 -10.27 0.38 8.82
C GLY A 272 -11.17 -0.77 9.25
N PHE A 273 -11.03 -1.91 8.59
CA PHE A 273 -11.79 -3.12 8.95
C PHE A 273 -11.37 -3.70 10.31
N ALA A 274 -10.08 -3.69 10.63
CA ALA A 274 -9.60 -4.13 11.94
C ALA A 274 -10.20 -3.31 13.09
N ALA A 275 -10.52 -2.04 12.86
CA ALA A 275 -11.18 -1.15 13.78
C ALA A 275 -12.73 -1.20 13.70
N ASP A 276 -13.35 -2.18 13.06
CA ASP A 276 -14.80 -2.29 12.80
C ASP A 276 -15.37 -1.06 12.07
N ARG A 277 -14.59 -0.39 11.22
CA ARG A 277 -15.06 0.76 10.44
C ARG A 277 -15.33 0.35 9.01
N PRO A 278 -16.50 0.71 8.45
CA PRO A 278 -16.76 0.49 7.04
C PRO A 278 -15.77 1.30 6.21
N VAL A 279 -15.31 0.72 5.11
CA VAL A 279 -14.41 1.39 4.19
C VAL A 279 -15.18 1.88 2.97
N VAL A 280 -14.94 3.14 2.60
CA VAL A 280 -15.38 3.70 1.32
C VAL A 280 -14.17 3.75 0.39
N THR A 281 -14.26 3.05 -0.73
CA THR A 281 -13.23 3.05 -1.77
C THR A 281 -13.81 3.38 -3.14
N LEU A 282 -12.95 3.46 -4.16
CA LEU A 282 -13.38 3.80 -5.52
C LEU A 282 -13.26 2.59 -6.44
N SER A 283 -14.07 2.59 -7.50
CA SER A 283 -14.15 1.47 -8.47
C SER A 283 -12.86 1.21 -9.26
N ASP A 284 -11.88 2.11 -9.16
CA ASP A 284 -10.56 2.01 -9.79
C ASP A 284 -9.40 1.99 -8.77
N SER A 285 -9.69 1.63 -7.52
CA SER A 285 -8.70 1.68 -6.43
C SER A 285 -7.74 0.47 -6.38
N GLY A 286 -7.93 -0.56 -7.20
CA GLY A 286 -7.04 -1.73 -7.24
C GLY A 286 -7.13 -2.59 -5.99
N GLY A 287 -6.02 -2.82 -5.28
CA GLY A 287 -5.94 -3.72 -4.11
C GLY A 287 -7.03 -3.55 -3.04
N PRO A 288 -7.46 -2.35 -2.66
CA PRO A 288 -8.61 -2.15 -1.77
C PRO A 288 -9.88 -2.90 -2.19
N LEU A 289 -10.12 -3.08 -3.49
CA LEU A 289 -11.29 -3.78 -4.02
C LEU A 289 -11.28 -5.30 -3.78
N GLU A 290 -10.16 -5.85 -3.33
CA GLU A 290 -10.08 -7.26 -2.92
C GLU A 290 -10.82 -7.50 -1.59
N PHE A 291 -10.91 -6.47 -0.76
CA PHE A 291 -11.51 -6.54 0.58
C PHE A 291 -12.81 -5.75 0.69
N VAL A 292 -12.95 -4.64 -0.05
CA VAL A 292 -14.15 -3.82 -0.04
C VAL A 292 -15.15 -4.34 -1.08
N VAL A 293 -16.10 -5.15 -0.62
CA VAL A 293 -17.23 -5.62 -1.42
C VAL A 293 -18.43 -4.70 -1.18
N HIS A 294 -18.92 -4.08 -2.25
CA HIS A 294 -20.00 -3.09 -2.17
C HIS A 294 -21.23 -3.62 -1.43
N GLU A 295 -21.71 -2.87 -0.42
CA GLU A 295 -22.84 -3.20 0.46
C GLU A 295 -22.69 -4.45 1.34
N GLN A 296 -21.51 -5.08 1.29
CA GLN A 296 -21.20 -6.24 2.15
C GLN A 296 -20.18 -5.89 3.24
N THR A 297 -19.01 -5.36 2.85
CA THR A 297 -17.95 -4.96 3.80
C THR A 297 -17.68 -3.45 3.78
N GLY A 298 -18.18 -2.73 2.77
CA GLY A 298 -18.00 -1.30 2.62
C GLY A 298 -18.79 -0.75 1.45
N LEU A 299 -18.45 0.46 1.01
CA LEU A 299 -19.07 1.08 -0.15
C LEU A 299 -18.02 1.34 -1.24
N VAL A 300 -18.32 0.94 -2.46
CA VAL A 300 -17.52 1.26 -3.65
C VAL A 300 -18.23 2.36 -4.42
N ALA A 301 -17.60 3.53 -4.54
CA ALA A 301 -18.10 4.65 -5.31
C ALA A 301 -17.38 4.78 -6.66
N SER A 302 -17.95 5.44 -7.63
CA SER A 302 -17.22 5.92 -8.80
C SER A 302 -16.23 7.02 -8.39
N PRO A 303 -15.13 7.25 -9.14
CA PRO A 303 -14.18 8.33 -8.85
C PRO A 303 -14.75 9.71 -9.22
N ASP A 304 -15.86 10.05 -8.59
CA ASP A 304 -16.62 11.28 -8.77
C ASP A 304 -16.97 11.90 -7.40
N PRO A 305 -16.79 13.23 -7.21
CA PRO A 305 -17.04 13.88 -5.94
C PRO A 305 -18.46 13.68 -5.39
N ARG A 306 -19.47 13.61 -6.25
CA ARG A 306 -20.87 13.44 -5.81
C ARG A 306 -21.14 12.02 -5.34
N ALA A 307 -20.60 11.02 -6.05
CA ALA A 307 -20.74 9.63 -5.65
C ALA A 307 -20.03 9.35 -4.31
N ILE A 308 -18.88 9.97 -4.06
CA ILE A 308 -18.19 9.90 -2.76
C ILE A 308 -19.03 10.55 -1.66
N ALA A 309 -19.59 11.74 -1.93
CA ALA A 309 -20.45 12.44 -0.98
C ALA A 309 -21.70 11.63 -0.62
N GLU A 310 -22.35 11.00 -1.60
CA GLU A 310 -23.50 10.11 -1.38
C GLU A 310 -23.16 8.93 -0.49
N ALA A 311 -21.97 8.34 -0.65
CA ALA A 311 -21.49 7.26 0.23
C ALA A 311 -21.31 7.75 1.67
N PHE A 312 -20.74 8.94 1.89
CA PHE A 312 -20.59 9.52 3.22
C PHE A 312 -21.91 9.85 3.86
N ASP A 313 -22.82 10.49 3.11
CA ASP A 313 -24.18 10.81 3.57
C ASP A 313 -24.94 9.54 3.95
N ARG A 314 -24.81 8.47 3.19
CA ARG A 314 -25.46 7.19 3.45
C ARG A 314 -25.00 6.59 4.77
N LEU A 315 -23.69 6.53 5.02
CA LEU A 315 -23.12 5.98 6.27
C LEU A 315 -23.46 6.87 7.49
N GLN A 316 -23.48 8.19 7.31
CA GLN A 316 -23.83 9.11 8.39
C GLN A 316 -25.32 9.03 8.76
N ASN A 317 -26.22 8.84 7.80
CA ASN A 317 -27.65 8.79 8.00
C ASN A 317 -28.15 7.39 8.42
N ASP A 318 -27.41 6.34 8.08
CA ASP A 318 -27.71 4.94 8.42
C ASP A 318 -26.54 4.31 9.21
N ARG A 319 -26.57 4.54 10.52
CA ARG A 319 -25.55 4.05 11.45
C ARG A 319 -25.57 2.53 11.60
N GLU A 320 -26.72 1.91 11.42
CA GLU A 320 -26.86 0.45 11.45
C GLU A 320 -26.16 -0.18 10.25
N LEU A 321 -26.35 0.40 9.06
CA LEU A 321 -25.62 0.02 7.88
C LEU A 321 -24.09 0.16 8.11
N ALA A 322 -23.65 1.31 8.62
CA ALA A 322 -22.23 1.56 8.86
C ALA A 322 -21.63 0.51 9.82
N SER A 323 -22.30 0.23 10.95
CA SER A 323 -21.87 -0.79 11.92
C SER A 323 -21.83 -2.19 11.30
N ARG A 324 -22.86 -2.56 10.54
CA ARG A 324 -22.92 -3.88 9.89
C ARG A 324 -21.80 -4.07 8.86
N LEU A 325 -21.53 -3.06 8.05
CA LEU A 325 -20.45 -3.12 7.04
C LEU A 325 -19.07 -3.20 7.70
N GLY A 326 -18.84 -2.44 8.78
CA GLY A 326 -17.60 -2.47 9.54
C GLY A 326 -17.35 -3.85 10.16
N ALA A 327 -18.36 -4.41 10.84
CA ALA A 327 -18.27 -5.74 11.44
C ALA A 327 -17.99 -6.83 10.39
N ALA A 328 -18.67 -6.80 9.25
CA ALA A 328 -18.42 -7.74 8.15
C ALA A 328 -17.01 -7.60 7.57
N GLY A 329 -16.48 -6.36 7.48
CA GLY A 329 -15.08 -6.12 7.09
C GLY A 329 -14.09 -6.69 8.11
N ASN A 330 -14.36 -6.55 9.41
CA ASN A 330 -13.54 -7.12 10.48
C ASN A 330 -13.49 -8.66 10.40
N GLU A 331 -14.65 -9.30 10.22
CA GLU A 331 -14.72 -10.74 10.01
C GLU A 331 -13.91 -11.18 8.79
N LEU A 332 -14.01 -10.44 7.68
CA LEU A 332 -13.27 -10.74 6.46
C LEU A 332 -11.75 -10.69 6.68
N VAL A 333 -11.23 -9.62 7.28
CA VAL A 333 -9.77 -9.50 7.47
C VAL A 333 -9.23 -10.52 8.48
N ARG A 334 -10.03 -10.93 9.47
CA ARG A 334 -9.68 -12.04 10.37
C ARG A 334 -9.60 -13.39 9.66
N ALA A 335 -10.42 -13.60 8.64
CA ALA A 335 -10.47 -14.86 7.89
C ALA A 335 -9.40 -14.92 6.79
N GLU A 336 -9.20 -13.82 6.05
CA GLU A 336 -8.43 -13.83 4.81
C GLU A 336 -6.97 -13.35 4.96
N VAL A 337 -6.70 -12.50 5.96
CA VAL A 337 -5.35 -11.96 6.15
C VAL A 337 -4.58 -12.83 7.15
N PRO A 338 -3.56 -13.57 6.70
CA PRO A 338 -2.81 -14.47 7.58
C PRO A 338 -2.01 -13.68 8.62
N ARG A 339 -1.75 -14.31 9.76
CA ARG A 339 -0.81 -13.79 10.78
C ARG A 339 0.63 -14.00 10.31
N TRP A 340 1.54 -13.20 10.84
CA TRP A 340 2.96 -13.27 10.46
C TRP A 340 3.61 -14.66 10.56
N PRO A 341 3.32 -15.52 11.56
CA PRO A 341 3.86 -16.88 11.60
C PRO A 341 3.49 -17.72 10.36
N ASP A 342 2.22 -17.61 9.92
CA ASP A 342 1.73 -18.33 8.74
C ASP A 342 2.36 -17.78 7.44
N VAL A 343 2.51 -16.45 7.38
CA VAL A 343 3.23 -15.77 6.28
C VAL A 343 4.66 -16.28 6.15
N VAL A 344 5.40 -16.32 7.27
CA VAL A 344 6.80 -16.79 7.28
C VAL A 344 6.90 -18.27 6.89
N ALA A 345 6.01 -19.12 7.42
CA ALA A 345 5.97 -20.54 7.04
C ALA A 345 5.76 -20.69 5.53
N ARG A 346 4.75 -20.01 4.97
CA ARG A 346 4.43 -20.08 3.55
C ARG A 346 5.53 -19.53 2.65
N LEU A 347 6.18 -18.44 3.08
CA LEU A 347 7.24 -17.78 2.33
C LEU A 347 8.49 -18.66 2.19
N LEU A 348 8.82 -19.44 3.22
CA LEU A 348 10.06 -20.22 3.31
C LEU A 348 9.92 -21.71 2.94
N GLU A 349 8.71 -22.22 2.71
CA GLU A 349 8.45 -23.52 2.11
C GLU A 349 9.19 -23.65 0.75
#